data_6f62e68e143363bd35faec2bfe765370
#
_entry.id   6f62e68e143363bd35faec2bfe765370
#
_cell.length_a   1.000
_cell.length_b   1.000
_cell.length_c   1.000
_cell.angle_alpha   90.00
_cell.angle_beta   90.00
_cell.angle_gamma   90.00
#
_symmetry.space_group_name_H-M   'P 1'
#
loop_
_entity.id
_entity.type
_entity.pdbx_description
1 polymer ?
#
loop_
_entity_poly.entity_id
_entity_poly.type
_entity_poly.pdbx_seq_one_letter_code
_entity_poly.pdbx_strand_id
1 'polypeptide(L)'
;SWIIKRAIPSIKDYSGYVFQVALLDFAVKNKAHISEIPIQFKDRIHGKSKINSIQYIVQTFVYVFLNSSFIKFALVGLIGFVIDFGISYIFIENLKSAVWVGTLVSSETAIASNFLLNNFWSFSHKKLENKLAAYLANFVKFNIVSSGSILIQTIGVQLAVTLFGRSLWYVYKVFIIAFIIIPYSYILYNKFIWKEK
;
A
#
# COMPACT_ATOMS: atom_id res chain seq x y z
N SER A 1 -30.59 -4.60 9.17
CA SER A 1 -29.50 -3.89 9.87
C SER A 1 -29.09 -2.68 9.06
N TRP A 2 -28.75 -1.58 9.70
CA TRP A 2 -28.36 -0.31 9.06
C TRP A 2 -27.13 -0.47 8.15
N ILE A 3 -26.20 -1.35 8.52
CA ILE A 3 -24.96 -1.59 7.78
C ILE A 3 -25.23 -2.18 6.39
N ILE A 4 -26.17 -3.13 6.28
CA ILE A 4 -26.51 -3.76 5.02
C ILE A 4 -27.10 -2.73 4.04
N LYS A 5 -28.05 -1.91 4.51
CA LYS A 5 -28.66 -0.86 3.68
C LYS A 5 -27.62 0.13 3.12
N ARG A 6 -26.61 0.49 3.92
CA ARG A 6 -25.51 1.36 3.50
C ARG A 6 -24.49 0.67 2.61
N ALA A 7 -24.28 -0.62 2.79
CA ALA A 7 -23.30 -1.40 2.01
C ALA A 7 -23.79 -1.67 0.59
N ILE A 8 -25.10 -1.95 0.40
CA ILE A 8 -25.65 -2.37 -0.90
C ILE A 8 -25.18 -1.51 -2.08
N PRO A 9 -25.24 -0.17 -2.05
CA PRO A 9 -24.78 0.65 -3.18
C PRO A 9 -23.32 0.40 -3.59
N SER A 10 -22.47 0.07 -2.60
CA SER A 10 -21.01 -0.12 -2.80
C SER A 10 -20.64 -1.55 -3.19
N ILE A 11 -21.50 -2.53 -2.88
CA ILE A 11 -21.17 -3.95 -3.04
C ILE A 11 -22.09 -4.69 -4.04
N LYS A 12 -23.08 -4.02 -4.60
CA LYS A 12 -24.08 -4.62 -5.53
C LYS A 12 -23.47 -5.24 -6.78
N ASP A 13 -22.32 -4.74 -7.20
CA ASP A 13 -21.64 -5.20 -8.42
C ASP A 13 -20.82 -6.48 -8.19
N TYR A 14 -20.69 -6.90 -6.92
CA TYR A 14 -20.02 -8.14 -6.56
C TYR A 14 -21.03 -9.28 -6.41
N SER A 15 -20.78 -10.40 -7.05
CA SER A 15 -21.65 -11.59 -7.01
C SER A 15 -20.99 -12.75 -6.27
N GLY A 16 -21.79 -13.73 -5.86
CA GLY A 16 -21.29 -14.95 -5.23
C GLY A 16 -20.58 -14.68 -3.90
N TYR A 17 -19.47 -15.38 -3.67
CA TYR A 17 -18.72 -15.29 -2.40
C TYR A 17 -17.93 -14.00 -2.20
N VAL A 18 -17.59 -13.30 -3.29
CA VAL A 18 -16.91 -12.00 -3.21
C VAL A 18 -17.80 -10.95 -2.56
N PHE A 19 -19.13 -11.06 -2.74
CA PHE A 19 -20.08 -10.22 -2.04
C PHE A 19 -19.93 -10.30 -0.51
N GLN A 20 -19.67 -11.49 0.05
CA GLN A 20 -19.46 -11.67 1.50
C GLN A 20 -18.18 -10.97 1.96
N VAL A 21 -17.09 -11.12 1.19
CA VAL A 21 -15.82 -10.45 1.47
C VAL A 21 -15.98 -8.93 1.42
N ALA A 22 -16.66 -8.42 0.39
CA ALA A 22 -16.93 -6.98 0.24
C ALA A 22 -17.81 -6.42 1.36
N LEU A 23 -18.82 -7.18 1.78
CA LEU A 23 -19.68 -6.79 2.91
C LEU A 23 -18.92 -6.75 4.23
N LEU A 24 -18.07 -7.73 4.49
CA LEU A 24 -17.23 -7.78 5.69
C LEU A 24 -16.21 -6.62 5.70
N ASP A 25 -15.53 -6.38 4.58
CA ASP A 25 -14.60 -5.25 4.43
C ASP A 25 -15.32 -3.91 4.65
N PHE A 26 -16.54 -3.75 4.11
CA PHE A 26 -17.36 -2.56 4.34
C PHE A 26 -17.71 -2.42 5.82
N ALA A 27 -18.09 -3.50 6.49
CA ALA A 27 -18.45 -3.49 7.91
C ALA A 27 -17.24 -3.09 8.78
N VAL A 28 -16.06 -3.66 8.53
CA VAL A 28 -14.81 -3.32 9.23
C VAL A 28 -14.45 -1.85 9.02
N LYS A 29 -14.46 -1.36 7.77
CA LYS A 29 -14.16 0.05 7.45
C LYS A 29 -15.13 1.05 8.10
N ASN A 30 -16.36 0.64 8.36
CA ASN A 30 -17.35 1.47 9.06
C ASN A 30 -17.45 1.20 10.58
N LYS A 31 -16.42 0.52 11.13
CA LYS A 31 -16.32 0.23 12.58
C LYS A 31 -17.56 -0.46 13.16
N ALA A 32 -18.20 -1.34 12.37
CA ALA A 32 -19.33 -2.12 12.85
C ALA A 32 -18.87 -3.15 13.88
N HIS A 33 -19.67 -3.37 14.91
CA HIS A 33 -19.45 -4.48 15.83
C HIS A 33 -19.69 -5.81 15.11
N ILE A 34 -18.65 -6.62 15.02
CA ILE A 34 -18.68 -7.94 14.40
C ILE A 34 -18.48 -8.96 15.49
N SER A 35 -19.35 -9.95 15.55
CA SER A 35 -19.24 -11.10 16.44
C SER A 35 -19.27 -12.39 15.64
N GLU A 36 -18.43 -13.34 16.04
CA GLU A 36 -18.37 -14.66 15.44
C GLU A 36 -19.23 -15.62 16.27
N ILE A 37 -20.03 -16.43 15.60
CA ILE A 37 -20.84 -17.48 16.22
C ILE A 37 -20.37 -18.81 15.67
N PRO A 38 -20.02 -19.80 16.51
CA PRO A 38 -19.65 -21.11 16.04
C PRO A 38 -20.86 -21.79 15.36
N ILE A 39 -20.66 -22.28 14.16
CA ILE A 39 -21.67 -23.06 13.44
C ILE A 39 -21.16 -24.46 13.21
N GLN A 40 -22.06 -25.46 13.29
CA GLN A 40 -21.76 -26.81 12.85
C GLN A 40 -22.08 -26.91 11.36
N PHE A 41 -21.03 -27.11 10.57
CA PHE A 41 -21.20 -27.37 9.16
C PHE A 41 -21.49 -28.85 8.94
N LYS A 42 -22.64 -29.18 8.31
CA LYS A 42 -22.95 -30.53 7.85
C LYS A 42 -22.79 -30.57 6.33
N ASP A 43 -21.97 -31.51 5.86
CA ASP A 43 -21.80 -31.70 4.43
C ASP A 43 -23.12 -32.08 3.75
N ARG A 44 -23.28 -31.63 2.52
CA ARG A 44 -24.45 -31.96 1.73
C ARG A 44 -24.43 -33.44 1.37
N ILE A 45 -25.53 -34.14 1.66
CA ILE A 45 -25.68 -35.55 1.32
C ILE A 45 -25.88 -35.74 -0.20
N HIS A 46 -26.46 -34.74 -0.88
CA HIS A 46 -26.75 -34.78 -2.32
C HIS A 46 -26.38 -33.46 -3.01
N GLY A 47 -25.90 -33.56 -4.27
CA GLY A 47 -25.60 -32.42 -5.13
C GLY A 47 -24.11 -32.11 -5.23
N LYS A 48 -23.72 -31.46 -6.32
CA LYS A 48 -22.34 -30.97 -6.54
C LYS A 48 -22.25 -29.50 -6.17
N SER A 49 -21.09 -29.11 -5.64
CA SER A 49 -20.81 -27.68 -5.39
C SER A 49 -20.89 -26.91 -6.72
N LYS A 50 -21.68 -25.84 -6.72
CA LYS A 50 -21.76 -24.90 -7.86
C LYS A 50 -20.63 -23.86 -7.82
N ILE A 51 -19.72 -23.97 -6.88
CA ILE A 51 -18.61 -23.03 -6.71
C ILE A 51 -17.53 -23.37 -7.72
N ASN A 52 -17.23 -22.45 -8.62
CA ASN A 52 -15.97 -22.48 -9.36
C ASN A 52 -14.87 -21.90 -8.48
N SER A 53 -14.08 -22.76 -7.86
CA SER A 53 -13.05 -22.38 -6.89
C SER A 53 -12.01 -21.43 -7.50
N ILE A 54 -11.63 -21.64 -8.76
CA ILE A 54 -10.65 -20.77 -9.44
C ILE A 54 -11.26 -19.38 -9.66
N GLN A 55 -12.48 -19.30 -10.15
CA GLN A 55 -13.17 -18.04 -10.37
C GLN A 55 -13.33 -17.26 -9.06
N TYR A 56 -13.68 -17.93 -7.97
CA TYR A 56 -13.77 -17.31 -6.64
C TYR A 56 -12.44 -16.77 -6.16
N ILE A 57 -11.36 -17.54 -6.28
CA ILE A 57 -10.01 -17.12 -5.88
C ILE A 57 -9.59 -15.87 -6.69
N VAL A 58 -9.75 -15.91 -8.01
CA VAL A 58 -9.39 -14.78 -8.88
C VAL A 58 -10.22 -13.53 -8.56
N GLN A 59 -11.52 -13.65 -8.41
CA GLN A 59 -12.39 -12.52 -8.08
C GLN A 59 -12.07 -11.94 -6.70
N THR A 60 -11.82 -12.77 -5.69
CA THR A 60 -11.41 -12.33 -4.37
C THR A 60 -10.07 -11.62 -4.41
N PHE A 61 -9.10 -12.17 -5.15
CA PHE A 61 -7.79 -11.54 -5.34
C PHE A 61 -7.93 -10.17 -6.01
N VAL A 62 -8.71 -10.06 -7.08
CA VAL A 62 -8.97 -8.78 -7.76
C VAL A 62 -9.64 -7.78 -6.81
N TYR A 63 -10.63 -8.23 -6.02
CA TYR A 63 -11.25 -7.38 -5.01
C TYR A 63 -10.23 -6.83 -4.00
N VAL A 64 -9.41 -7.71 -3.41
CA VAL A 64 -8.38 -7.32 -2.45
C VAL A 64 -7.35 -6.40 -3.09
N PHE A 65 -6.92 -6.71 -4.32
CA PHE A 65 -5.97 -5.89 -5.07
C PHE A 65 -6.48 -4.47 -5.28
N LEU A 66 -7.74 -4.30 -5.68
CA LEU A 66 -8.33 -2.99 -5.95
C LEU A 66 -8.68 -2.19 -4.67
N ASN A 67 -8.96 -2.89 -3.56
CA ASN A 67 -9.46 -2.26 -2.32
C ASN A 67 -8.43 -2.19 -1.20
N SER A 68 -7.29 -2.89 -1.31
CA SER A 68 -6.25 -2.90 -0.29
C SER A 68 -5.43 -1.59 -0.30
N SER A 69 -5.43 -0.89 0.82
CA SER A 69 -4.56 0.28 1.03
C SER A 69 -3.08 -0.07 0.93
N PHE A 70 -2.72 -1.28 1.34
CA PHE A 70 -1.34 -1.76 1.26
C PHE A 70 -0.87 -1.91 -0.20
N ILE A 71 -1.70 -2.51 -1.05
CA ILE A 71 -1.36 -2.68 -2.48
C ILE A 71 -1.30 -1.32 -3.18
N LYS A 72 -2.27 -0.44 -2.92
CA LYS A 72 -2.24 0.93 -3.45
C LYS A 72 -0.98 1.67 -3.02
N PHE A 73 -0.57 1.51 -1.76
CA PHE A 73 0.67 2.09 -1.23
C PHE A 73 1.91 1.56 -1.95
N ALA A 74 1.99 0.26 -2.20
CA ALA A 74 3.10 -0.34 -2.94
C ALA A 74 3.16 0.16 -4.40
N LEU A 75 2.01 0.32 -5.07
CA LEU A 75 1.93 0.90 -6.41
C LEU A 75 2.35 2.38 -6.42
N VAL A 76 1.97 3.15 -5.41
CA VAL A 76 2.45 4.54 -5.25
C VAL A 76 3.97 4.57 -5.11
N GLY A 77 4.56 3.65 -4.34
CA GLY A 77 6.01 3.52 -4.23
C GLY A 77 6.69 3.23 -5.58
N LEU A 78 6.07 2.37 -6.41
CA LEU A 78 6.56 2.11 -7.77
C LEU A 78 6.47 3.34 -8.67
N ILE A 79 5.37 4.08 -8.60
CA ILE A 79 5.20 5.36 -9.32
C ILE A 79 6.28 6.36 -8.88
N GLY A 80 6.54 6.47 -7.57
CA GLY A 80 7.59 7.31 -7.03
C GLY A 80 8.99 6.94 -7.56
N PHE A 81 9.28 5.65 -7.68
CA PHE A 81 10.52 5.17 -8.28
C PHE A 81 10.66 5.63 -9.74
N VAL A 82 9.59 5.53 -10.53
CA VAL A 82 9.60 5.99 -11.94
C VAL A 82 9.80 7.51 -12.01
N ILE A 83 9.15 8.28 -11.13
CA ILE A 83 9.32 9.73 -11.04
C ILE A 83 10.76 10.09 -10.67
N ASP A 84 11.31 9.47 -9.63
CA ASP A 84 12.68 9.71 -9.18
C ASP A 84 13.69 9.43 -10.30
N PHE A 85 13.59 8.27 -10.92
CA PHE A 85 14.48 7.90 -12.02
C PHE A 85 14.35 8.82 -13.23
N GLY A 86 13.12 9.14 -13.65
CA GLY A 86 12.85 9.99 -14.80
C GLY A 86 13.38 11.42 -14.62
N ILE A 87 13.13 12.01 -13.44
CA ILE A 87 13.62 13.36 -13.11
C ILE A 87 15.14 13.37 -12.98
N SER A 88 15.73 12.36 -12.32
CA SER A 88 17.19 12.22 -12.25
C SER A 88 17.81 12.19 -13.64
N TYR A 89 17.25 11.40 -14.55
CA TYR A 89 17.74 11.29 -15.92
C TYR A 89 17.67 12.65 -16.64
N ILE A 90 16.56 13.37 -16.55
CA ILE A 90 16.38 14.70 -17.17
C ILE A 90 17.43 15.69 -16.64
N PHE A 91 17.61 15.76 -15.33
CA PHE A 91 18.55 16.71 -14.72
C PHE A 91 20.01 16.39 -15.05
N ILE A 92 20.39 15.11 -14.94
CA ILE A 92 21.79 14.70 -15.09
C ILE A 92 22.16 14.62 -16.57
N GLU A 93 21.35 13.93 -17.38
CA GLU A 93 21.72 13.67 -18.77
C GLU A 93 21.31 14.81 -19.72
N ASN A 94 20.13 15.39 -19.59
CA ASN A 94 19.66 16.42 -20.51
C ASN A 94 20.12 17.83 -20.10
N LEU A 95 19.93 18.20 -18.83
CA LEU A 95 20.32 19.51 -18.32
C LEU A 95 21.78 19.58 -17.89
N LYS A 96 22.51 18.46 -17.92
CA LYS A 96 23.94 18.35 -17.53
C LYS A 96 24.21 18.94 -16.14
N SER A 97 23.27 18.87 -15.25
CA SER A 97 23.44 19.33 -13.87
C SER A 97 24.36 18.38 -13.08
N ALA A 98 24.91 18.88 -11.98
CA ALA A 98 25.67 18.00 -11.07
C ALA A 98 24.78 16.84 -10.57
N VAL A 99 25.33 15.63 -10.49
CA VAL A 99 24.60 14.41 -10.12
C VAL A 99 23.85 14.55 -8.80
N TRP A 100 24.49 15.18 -7.80
CA TRP A 100 23.84 15.40 -6.50
C TRP A 100 22.63 16.31 -6.57
N VAL A 101 22.63 17.33 -7.45
CA VAL A 101 21.48 18.23 -7.67
C VAL A 101 20.31 17.45 -8.28
N GLY A 102 20.60 16.71 -9.38
CA GLY A 102 19.59 15.88 -10.03
C GLY A 102 18.98 14.85 -9.07
N THR A 103 19.79 14.19 -8.27
CA THR A 103 19.34 13.21 -7.27
C THR A 103 18.50 13.87 -6.17
N LEU A 104 18.91 15.02 -5.65
CA LEU A 104 18.17 15.73 -4.61
C LEU A 104 16.79 16.16 -5.11
N VAL A 105 16.74 16.84 -6.25
CA VAL A 105 15.47 17.33 -6.83
C VAL A 105 14.52 16.17 -7.17
N SER A 106 15.04 15.08 -7.73
CA SER A 106 14.23 13.92 -8.08
C SER A 106 13.65 13.22 -6.86
N SER A 107 14.48 12.99 -5.84
CA SER A 107 14.06 12.31 -4.61
C SER A 107 12.99 13.13 -3.86
N GLU A 108 13.18 14.45 -3.71
CA GLU A 108 12.18 15.31 -3.07
C GLU A 108 10.87 15.35 -3.87
N THR A 109 10.95 15.39 -5.20
CA THR A 109 9.76 15.35 -6.06
C THR A 109 9.03 14.01 -5.94
N ALA A 110 9.74 12.90 -5.90
CA ALA A 110 9.17 11.58 -5.71
C ALA A 110 8.52 11.44 -4.33
N ILE A 111 9.17 11.93 -3.27
CA ILE A 111 8.61 11.95 -1.90
C ILE A 111 7.33 12.78 -1.85
N ALA A 112 7.33 13.98 -2.43
CA ALA A 112 6.15 14.85 -2.48
C ALA A 112 5.00 14.18 -3.25
N SER A 113 5.30 13.58 -4.39
CA SER A 113 4.33 12.84 -5.20
C SER A 113 3.74 11.65 -4.45
N ASN A 114 4.60 10.87 -3.80
CA ASN A 114 4.18 9.71 -2.98
C ASN A 114 3.31 10.15 -1.80
N PHE A 115 3.63 11.25 -1.14
CA PHE A 115 2.81 11.78 -0.06
C PHE A 115 1.40 12.15 -0.54
N LEU A 116 1.31 12.88 -1.67
CA LEU A 116 0.02 13.28 -2.24
C LEU A 116 -0.79 12.06 -2.71
N LEU A 117 -0.18 11.16 -3.48
CA LEU A 117 -0.85 9.96 -3.98
C LEU A 117 -1.33 9.06 -2.83
N ASN A 118 -0.53 8.91 -1.78
CA ASN A 118 -0.94 8.15 -0.60
C ASN A 118 -2.13 8.81 0.10
N ASN A 119 -2.16 10.13 0.24
CA ASN A 119 -3.27 10.83 0.87
C ASN A 119 -4.57 10.73 0.06
N PHE A 120 -4.48 10.84 -1.28
CA PHE A 120 -5.68 10.87 -2.12
C PHE A 120 -6.13 9.48 -2.59
N TRP A 121 -5.24 8.50 -2.61
CA TRP A 121 -5.55 7.17 -3.14
C TRP A 121 -5.38 6.04 -2.13
N SER A 122 -4.16 5.80 -1.60
CA SER A 122 -3.90 4.65 -0.73
C SER A 122 -4.66 4.76 0.61
N PHE A 123 -4.66 5.94 1.21
CA PHE A 123 -5.31 6.25 2.49
C PHE A 123 -6.49 7.22 2.35
N SER A 124 -7.18 7.19 1.21
CA SER A 124 -8.32 8.08 0.93
C SER A 124 -9.44 8.01 1.97
N HIS A 125 -9.61 6.86 2.62
CA HIS A 125 -10.56 6.65 3.72
C HIS A 125 -10.13 7.30 5.05
N LYS A 126 -8.84 7.70 5.16
CA LYS A 126 -8.24 8.38 6.34
C LYS A 126 -7.61 9.72 5.95
N LYS A 127 -8.18 10.37 4.95
CA LYS A 127 -7.65 11.60 4.36
C LYS A 127 -7.32 12.66 5.41
N LEU A 128 -6.19 13.32 5.24
CA LEU A 128 -5.77 14.42 6.12
C LEU A 128 -6.74 15.61 6.04
N GLU A 129 -6.81 16.38 7.12
CA GLU A 129 -7.61 17.62 7.14
C GLU A 129 -7.10 18.59 6.07
N ASN A 130 -8.02 19.28 5.41
CA ASN A 130 -7.70 20.22 4.34
C ASN A 130 -7.20 21.58 4.90
N LYS A 131 -6.17 21.52 5.76
CA LYS A 131 -5.49 22.69 6.34
C LYS A 131 -4.01 22.62 6.00
N LEU A 132 -3.45 23.69 5.46
CA LEU A 132 -2.05 23.75 5.03
C LEU A 132 -1.08 23.32 6.15
N ALA A 133 -1.28 23.80 7.37
CA ALA A 133 -0.44 23.45 8.50
C ALA A 133 -0.46 21.94 8.80
N ALA A 134 -1.61 21.27 8.68
CA ALA A 134 -1.74 19.84 8.85
C ALA A 134 -1.00 19.07 7.73
N TYR A 135 -1.11 19.54 6.49
CA TYR A 135 -0.37 18.96 5.36
C TYR A 135 1.14 19.06 5.56
N LEU A 136 1.65 20.26 5.89
CA LEU A 136 3.08 20.49 6.11
C LEU A 136 3.62 19.64 7.27
N ALA A 137 2.92 19.61 8.40
CA ALA A 137 3.33 18.80 9.55
C ALA A 137 3.39 17.30 9.21
N ASN A 138 2.43 16.79 8.46
CA ASN A 138 2.40 15.38 8.05
C ASN A 138 3.42 15.10 6.93
N PHE A 139 3.70 16.05 6.05
CA PHE A 139 4.77 15.92 5.06
C PHE A 139 6.16 15.81 5.72
N VAL A 140 6.45 16.62 6.75
CA VAL A 140 7.69 16.48 7.53
C VAL A 140 7.79 15.10 8.19
N LYS A 141 6.71 14.61 8.80
CA LYS A 141 6.69 13.25 9.36
C LYS A 141 6.92 12.18 8.28
N PHE A 142 6.34 12.36 7.10
CA PHE A 142 6.52 11.46 5.97
C PHE A 142 7.99 11.39 5.54
N ASN A 143 8.67 12.55 5.46
CA ASN A 143 10.10 12.63 5.18
C ASN A 143 10.96 11.93 6.22
N ILE A 144 10.65 12.10 7.52
CA ILE A 144 11.37 11.42 8.61
C ILE A 144 11.25 9.90 8.47
N VAL A 145 10.06 9.37 8.19
CA VAL A 145 9.86 7.93 7.97
C VAL A 145 10.61 7.45 6.71
N SER A 146 10.58 8.25 5.63
CA SER A 146 11.32 7.95 4.39
C SER A 146 12.82 7.86 4.63
N SER A 147 13.39 8.76 5.44
CA SER A 147 14.80 8.71 5.83
C SER A 147 15.14 7.43 6.60
N GLY A 148 14.25 6.95 7.48
CA GLY A 148 14.41 5.65 8.16
C GLY A 148 14.46 4.48 7.16
N SER A 149 13.64 4.52 6.12
CA SER A 149 13.65 3.50 5.06
C SER A 149 14.98 3.47 4.30
N ILE A 150 15.58 4.64 4.02
CA ILE A 150 16.91 4.74 3.38
C ILE A 150 17.98 4.10 4.25
N LEU A 151 17.97 4.37 5.56
CA LEU A 151 18.92 3.77 6.50
C LEU A 151 18.79 2.24 6.53
N ILE A 152 17.56 1.72 6.65
CA ILE A 152 17.29 0.28 6.65
C ILE A 152 17.80 -0.36 5.35
N GLN A 153 17.54 0.27 4.21
CA GLN A 153 17.99 -0.23 2.91
C GLN A 153 19.51 -0.28 2.81
N THR A 154 20.17 0.81 3.17
CA THR A 154 21.63 0.93 3.07
C THR A 154 22.33 -0.10 3.95
N ILE A 155 21.95 -0.16 5.23
CA ILE A 155 22.52 -1.11 6.18
C ILE A 155 22.19 -2.55 5.80
N GLY A 156 20.93 -2.84 5.46
CA GLY A 156 20.50 -4.18 5.11
C GLY A 156 21.18 -4.74 3.87
N VAL A 157 21.30 -3.93 2.81
CA VAL A 157 22.02 -4.35 1.59
C VAL A 157 23.51 -4.58 1.89
N GLN A 158 24.14 -3.68 2.64
CA GLN A 158 25.54 -3.83 3.02
C GLN A 158 25.79 -5.10 3.83
N LEU A 159 24.94 -5.41 4.80
CA LEU A 159 25.02 -6.64 5.59
C LEU A 159 24.84 -7.87 4.70
N ALA A 160 23.86 -7.88 3.81
CA ALA A 160 23.64 -8.99 2.89
C ALA A 160 24.85 -9.21 1.95
N VAL A 161 25.43 -8.14 1.43
CA VAL A 161 26.64 -8.20 0.60
C VAL A 161 27.82 -8.76 1.40
N THR A 162 27.99 -8.36 2.64
CA THR A 162 29.06 -8.87 3.52
C THR A 162 28.91 -10.36 3.83
N LEU A 163 27.67 -10.83 4.03
CA LEU A 163 27.39 -12.22 4.39
C LEU A 163 27.32 -13.16 3.19
N PHE A 164 26.77 -12.73 2.06
CA PHE A 164 26.44 -13.59 0.91
C PHE A 164 27.20 -13.23 -0.36
N GLY A 165 28.05 -12.19 -0.32
CA GLY A 165 28.84 -11.75 -1.45
C GLY A 165 28.18 -10.68 -2.31
N ARG A 166 28.99 -9.98 -3.15
CA ARG A 166 28.55 -8.80 -3.91
C ARG A 166 27.78 -9.12 -5.19
N SER A 167 27.88 -10.33 -5.73
CA SER A 167 27.36 -10.66 -7.08
C SER A 167 25.84 -10.47 -7.22
N LEU A 168 25.07 -10.65 -6.15
CA LEU A 168 23.61 -10.57 -6.14
C LEU A 168 23.08 -9.38 -5.34
N TRP A 169 23.86 -8.31 -5.18
CA TRP A 169 23.46 -7.14 -4.38
C TRP A 169 22.11 -6.54 -4.78
N TYR A 170 21.77 -6.53 -6.07
CA TYR A 170 20.50 -6.05 -6.60
C TYR A 170 19.33 -6.92 -6.15
N VAL A 171 19.51 -8.24 -6.05
CA VAL A 171 18.50 -9.16 -5.54
C VAL A 171 18.23 -8.89 -4.06
N TYR A 172 19.27 -8.74 -3.24
CA TYR A 172 19.13 -8.39 -1.82
C TYR A 172 18.40 -7.07 -1.65
N LYS A 173 18.72 -6.07 -2.49
CA LYS A 173 18.04 -4.77 -2.47
C LYS A 173 16.56 -4.91 -2.76
N VAL A 174 16.15 -5.66 -3.78
CA VAL A 174 14.74 -5.90 -4.12
C VAL A 174 14.02 -6.61 -2.97
N PHE A 175 14.63 -7.64 -2.37
CA PHE A 175 14.06 -8.34 -1.23
C PHE A 175 13.87 -7.42 -0.02
N ILE A 176 14.85 -6.61 0.32
CA ILE A 176 14.77 -5.67 1.44
C ILE A 176 13.67 -4.64 1.20
N ILE A 177 13.55 -4.13 -0.02
CA ILE A 177 12.48 -3.18 -0.37
C ILE A 177 11.12 -3.85 -0.23
N ALA A 178 10.93 -5.01 -0.85
CA ALA A 178 9.63 -5.67 -0.92
C ALA A 178 9.14 -6.19 0.45
N PHE A 179 10.03 -6.79 1.23
CA PHE A 179 9.65 -7.52 2.45
C PHE A 179 9.91 -6.76 3.75
N ILE A 180 10.76 -5.73 3.73
CA ILE A 180 11.07 -4.94 4.93
C ILE A 180 10.59 -3.50 4.77
N ILE A 181 11.01 -2.80 3.72
CA ILE A 181 10.74 -1.36 3.59
C ILE A 181 9.28 -1.09 3.30
N ILE A 182 8.65 -1.79 2.37
CA ILE A 182 7.24 -1.56 2.03
C ILE A 182 6.34 -1.81 3.25
N PRO A 183 6.41 -2.96 3.96
CA PRO A 183 5.63 -3.18 5.18
C PRO A 183 5.95 -2.18 6.29
N TYR A 184 7.22 -1.89 6.54
CA TYR A 184 7.69 -0.92 7.53
C TYR A 184 7.07 0.47 7.28
N SER A 185 7.24 0.98 6.06
CA SER A 185 6.73 2.29 5.67
C SER A 185 5.21 2.33 5.73
N TYR A 186 4.52 1.29 5.26
CA TYR A 186 3.08 1.21 5.32
C TYR A 186 2.55 1.28 6.76
N ILE A 187 3.14 0.51 7.68
CA ILE A 187 2.74 0.49 9.08
C ILE A 187 2.96 1.86 9.72
N LEU A 188 4.14 2.45 9.53
CA LEU A 188 4.46 3.74 10.13
C LEU A 188 3.61 4.88 9.57
N TYR A 189 3.43 4.92 8.26
CA TYR A 189 2.61 5.95 7.64
C TYR A 189 1.14 5.83 8.08
N ASN A 190 0.60 4.61 8.13
CA ASN A 190 -0.76 4.37 8.60
C ASN A 190 -0.93 4.76 10.08
N LYS A 191 0.07 4.49 10.93
CA LYS A 191 0.02 4.78 12.37
C LYS A 191 0.29 6.24 12.72
N PHE A 192 1.22 6.91 12.03
CA PHE A 192 1.70 8.23 12.43
C PHE A 192 1.16 9.38 11.59
N ILE A 193 0.85 9.14 10.33
CA ILE A 193 0.40 10.16 9.38
C ILE A 193 -1.10 10.03 9.12
N TRP A 194 -1.55 8.87 8.66
CA TRP A 194 -2.96 8.60 8.39
C TRP A 194 -3.62 7.83 9.55
N LYS A 195 -3.68 8.47 10.71
CA LYS A 195 -4.36 7.90 11.89
C LYS A 195 -5.87 7.82 11.67
N GLU A 196 -6.48 6.78 12.21
CA GLU A 196 -7.92 6.77 12.43
C GLU A 196 -8.28 7.83 13.46
N LYS A 197 -9.24 8.67 13.14
CA LYS A 197 -9.87 9.61 14.07
C LYS A 197 -10.91 8.91 14.91
#